data_681460975e902bad1ec4b45e40360f34
#
_entry.id   681460975e902bad1ec4b45e40360f34
#
_cell.length_a   1.000
_cell.length_b   1.000
_cell.length_c   1.000
_cell.angle_alpha   90.00
_cell.angle_beta   90.00
_cell.angle_gamma   90.00
#
_symmetry.space_group_name_H-M   'P 1'
#
loop_
_entity.id
_entity.type
_entity.pdbx_description
1 polymer ?
#
loop_
_entity_poly.entity_id
_entity_poly.type
_entity_poly.pdbx_seq_one_letter_code
_entity_poly.pdbx_strand_id
1 'polypeptide(L)'
;MGSSKGKKRIQTCQKCALWSIFVLVICCLTFIYSKASMPDSNQMKIGATYMTMNNDFYQTLNAELEKKTNQQGSRLYVRDSELDEKKQSQQIAYFIKEKVDVIVINPVKSDSPDIISALNEAKKAGIRIIVVDAPMSKQVAVDTTIVSDNYQAGVLIAKDMMSRLSEADILLLEHRNAISAMDRLQGFLDTIKGHPSYRIVSQLETLGQTEESMPQVKNALDN
;
A
#
# COMPACT_ATOMS: atom_id res chain seq x y z
N MET A 1 -37.06 51.14 54.61
CA MET A 1 -36.62 49.69 54.47
C MET A 1 -36.82 49.13 53.04
N GLY A 2 -36.72 49.88 51.97
CA GLY A 2 -37.03 49.44 50.61
C GLY A 2 -35.83 49.23 49.64
N SER A 3 -34.60 49.65 50.01
CA SER A 3 -33.45 49.71 49.08
C SER A 3 -32.66 48.42 48.90
N SER A 4 -32.71 47.47 49.87
CA SER A 4 -31.87 46.25 49.88
C SER A 4 -32.43 45.13 48.96
N LYS A 5 -33.76 45.03 48.81
CA LYS A 5 -34.41 43.99 47.98
C LYS A 5 -34.24 44.24 46.47
N GLY A 6 -34.20 45.51 46.04
CA GLY A 6 -33.98 45.88 44.62
C GLY A 6 -32.58 45.55 44.15
N LYS A 7 -31.53 45.83 44.93
CA LYS A 7 -30.14 45.53 44.58
C LYS A 7 -29.88 44.02 44.49
N LYS A 8 -30.47 43.20 45.35
CA LYS A 8 -30.32 41.72 45.25
C LYS A 8 -30.98 41.14 43.99
N ARG A 9 -32.16 41.69 43.58
CA ARG A 9 -32.85 41.25 42.35
C ARG A 9 -32.06 41.59 41.08
N ILE A 10 -31.44 42.77 41.03
CA ILE A 10 -30.61 43.21 39.88
C ILE A 10 -29.33 42.33 39.78
N GLN A 11 -28.67 42.04 40.93
CA GLN A 11 -27.50 41.15 40.93
C GLN A 11 -27.84 39.72 40.53
N THR A 12 -28.98 39.17 40.91
CA THR A 12 -29.42 37.84 40.48
C THR A 12 -29.72 37.81 38.96
N CYS A 13 -30.39 38.85 38.45
CA CYS A 13 -30.66 38.96 37.01
C CYS A 13 -29.38 39.09 36.17
N GLN A 14 -28.37 39.84 36.64
CA GLN A 14 -27.05 39.91 36.01
C GLN A 14 -26.29 38.60 36.02
N LYS A 15 -26.34 37.86 37.12
CA LYS A 15 -25.73 36.51 37.20
C LYS A 15 -26.41 35.54 36.24
N CYS A 16 -27.74 35.53 36.16
CA CYS A 16 -28.47 34.69 35.21
C CYS A 16 -28.14 35.05 33.76
N ALA A 17 -28.02 36.32 33.41
CA ALA A 17 -27.62 36.77 32.07
C ALA A 17 -26.19 36.32 31.71
N LEU A 18 -25.24 36.46 32.65
CA LEU A 18 -23.87 35.99 32.46
C LEU A 18 -23.79 34.45 32.26
N TRP A 19 -24.57 33.69 33.03
CA TRP A 19 -24.65 32.23 32.86
C TRP A 19 -25.25 31.83 31.52
N SER A 20 -26.30 32.54 31.04
CA SER A 20 -26.89 32.29 29.73
C SER A 20 -25.90 32.56 28.59
N ILE A 21 -25.12 33.65 28.68
CA ILE A 21 -24.05 33.95 27.70
C ILE A 21 -22.96 32.87 27.70
N PHE A 22 -22.57 32.43 28.89
CA PHE A 22 -21.56 31.37 29.03
C PHE A 22 -22.00 30.04 28.40
N VAL A 23 -23.27 29.64 28.66
CA VAL A 23 -23.85 28.43 28.03
C VAL A 23 -23.93 28.58 26.50
N LEU A 24 -24.32 29.76 25.99
CA LEU A 24 -24.38 30.04 24.55
C LEU A 24 -22.99 29.93 23.91
N VAL A 25 -21.96 30.47 24.55
CA VAL A 25 -20.56 30.38 24.06
C VAL A 25 -20.09 28.91 24.04
N ILE A 26 -20.37 28.13 25.06
CA ILE A 26 -20.03 26.69 25.08
C ILE A 26 -20.78 25.94 23.95
N CYS A 27 -22.09 26.21 23.77
CA CYS A 27 -22.85 25.60 22.68
C CYS A 27 -22.32 26.00 21.30
N CYS A 28 -21.93 27.25 21.10
CA CYS A 28 -21.28 27.70 19.86
C CYS A 28 -19.92 27.01 19.64
N LEU A 29 -19.10 26.93 20.69
CA LEU A 29 -17.79 26.26 20.60
C LEU A 29 -17.93 24.77 20.33
N THR A 30 -18.88 24.08 20.98
CA THR A 30 -19.16 22.67 20.69
C THR A 30 -19.70 22.46 19.29
N PHE A 31 -20.55 23.36 18.79
CA PHE A 31 -21.07 23.32 17.43
C PHE A 31 -19.98 23.56 16.38
N ILE A 32 -19.10 24.56 16.62
CA ILE A 32 -17.94 24.83 15.75
C ILE A 32 -16.97 23.64 15.76
N TYR A 33 -16.69 23.08 16.96
CA TYR A 33 -15.85 21.90 17.09
C TYR A 33 -16.44 20.67 16.41
N SER A 34 -17.74 20.42 16.55
CA SER A 34 -18.41 19.30 15.89
C SER A 34 -18.40 19.44 14.37
N LYS A 35 -18.58 20.66 13.82
CA LYS A 35 -18.46 20.92 12.37
C LYS A 35 -17.02 20.77 11.86
N ALA A 36 -16.05 21.24 12.62
CA ALA A 36 -14.63 21.13 12.26
C ALA A 36 -14.11 19.67 12.39
N SER A 37 -14.75 18.85 13.23
CA SER A 37 -14.39 17.44 13.46
C SER A 37 -15.20 16.45 12.63
N MET A 38 -16.23 16.90 11.88
CA MET A 38 -16.90 16.00 10.94
C MET A 38 -15.95 15.72 9.79
N PRO A 39 -15.59 14.43 9.54
CA PRO A 39 -14.86 14.09 8.34
C PRO A 39 -15.68 14.58 7.14
N ASP A 40 -15.01 15.29 6.24
CA ASP A 40 -15.63 15.74 4.98
C ASP A 40 -16.21 14.50 4.29
N SER A 41 -17.54 14.44 4.19
CA SER A 41 -18.25 13.30 3.58
C SER A 41 -17.89 13.12 2.11
N ASN A 42 -17.16 14.07 1.54
CA ASN A 42 -16.71 14.09 0.15
C ASN A 42 -15.21 13.74 0.01
N GLN A 43 -14.53 13.42 1.12
CA GLN A 43 -13.12 13.08 1.10
C GLN A 43 -12.91 11.66 0.54
N MET A 44 -12.19 11.55 -0.58
CA MET A 44 -11.82 10.24 -1.17
C MET A 44 -11.02 9.42 -0.16
N LYS A 45 -11.39 8.15 0.00
CA LYS A 45 -10.70 7.18 0.85
C LYS A 45 -9.95 6.18 -0.01
N ILE A 46 -8.69 5.99 0.26
CA ILE A 46 -7.82 5.07 -0.48
C ILE A 46 -7.24 4.05 0.50
N GLY A 47 -7.41 2.77 0.19
CA GLY A 47 -6.73 1.68 0.89
C GLY A 47 -5.52 1.23 0.07
N ALA A 48 -4.33 1.21 0.67
CA ALA A 48 -3.12 0.68 0.05
C ALA A 48 -2.63 -0.53 0.83
N THR A 49 -2.40 -1.65 0.15
CA THR A 49 -1.81 -2.86 0.74
C THR A 49 -0.67 -3.36 -0.13
N TYR A 50 0.46 -3.60 0.50
CA TYR A 50 1.70 -4.05 -0.13
C TYR A 50 2.03 -5.47 0.35
N MET A 51 2.70 -6.26 -0.51
CA MET A 51 3.17 -7.60 -0.12
C MET A 51 4.09 -7.53 1.10
N THR A 52 4.92 -6.49 1.17
CA THR A 52 5.78 -6.18 2.32
C THR A 52 6.16 -4.70 2.31
N MET A 53 6.40 -4.14 3.48
CA MET A 53 7.04 -2.83 3.62
C MET A 53 8.54 -2.94 3.97
N ASN A 54 9.07 -4.14 4.10
CA ASN A 54 10.49 -4.40 4.28
C ASN A 54 11.24 -4.36 2.94
N ASN A 55 11.02 -3.27 2.18
CA ASN A 55 11.65 -3.04 0.87
C ASN A 55 11.58 -1.56 0.53
N ASP A 56 12.72 -0.96 0.22
CA ASP A 56 12.86 0.47 -0.08
C ASP A 56 12.00 0.93 -1.27
N PHE A 57 11.78 0.04 -2.24
CA PHE A 57 10.92 0.34 -3.39
C PHE A 57 9.48 0.60 -2.95
N TYR A 58 8.90 -0.28 -2.10
CA TYR A 58 7.53 -0.11 -1.64
C TYR A 58 7.39 1.05 -0.64
N GLN A 59 8.40 1.30 0.18
CA GLN A 59 8.45 2.49 1.05
C GLN A 59 8.43 3.77 0.21
N THR A 60 9.24 3.84 -0.85
CA THR A 60 9.29 4.99 -1.77
C THR A 60 7.95 5.18 -2.50
N LEU A 61 7.38 4.08 -3.03
CA LEU A 61 6.09 4.10 -3.70
C LEU A 61 4.98 4.62 -2.77
N ASN A 62 4.95 4.11 -1.51
CA ASN A 62 3.98 4.55 -0.52
C ASN A 62 4.16 6.02 -0.14
N ALA A 63 5.40 6.49 0.03
CA ALA A 63 5.68 7.89 0.37
C ALA A 63 5.16 8.86 -0.72
N GLU A 64 5.32 8.53 -2.00
CA GLU A 64 4.77 9.33 -3.09
C GLU A 64 3.24 9.24 -3.17
N LEU A 65 2.66 8.07 -2.90
CA LEU A 65 1.20 7.91 -2.80
C LEU A 65 0.64 8.77 -1.65
N GLU A 66 1.24 8.72 -0.47
CA GLU A 66 0.84 9.51 0.70
C GLU A 66 0.94 11.01 0.43
N LYS A 67 2.05 11.45 -0.16
CA LYS A 67 2.24 12.85 -0.55
C LYS A 67 1.14 13.33 -1.50
N LYS A 68 0.79 12.54 -2.52
CA LYS A 68 -0.25 12.89 -3.49
C LYS A 68 -1.65 12.88 -2.86
N THR A 69 -1.96 11.89 -2.03
CA THR A 69 -3.25 11.82 -1.33
C THR A 69 -3.44 13.00 -0.36
N ASN A 70 -2.39 13.38 0.38
CA ASN A 70 -2.41 14.53 1.27
C ASN A 70 -2.60 15.85 0.49
N GLN A 71 -1.94 16.01 -0.66
CA GLN A 71 -2.10 17.18 -1.53
C GLN A 71 -3.54 17.34 -2.05
N GLN A 72 -4.26 16.22 -2.23
CA GLN A 72 -5.65 16.21 -2.70
C GLN A 72 -6.67 16.21 -1.57
N GLY A 73 -6.24 16.27 -0.31
CA GLY A 73 -7.12 16.19 0.84
C GLY A 73 -7.81 14.81 0.98
N SER A 74 -7.26 13.77 0.37
CA SER A 74 -7.78 12.40 0.43
C SER A 74 -7.27 11.68 1.68
N ARG A 75 -7.98 10.63 2.10
CA ARG A 75 -7.59 9.80 3.25
C ARG A 75 -6.95 8.50 2.79
N LEU A 76 -5.74 8.23 3.25
CA LEU A 76 -4.99 7.01 2.93
C LEU A 76 -4.95 6.06 4.15
N TYR A 77 -5.24 4.78 3.90
CA TYR A 77 -5.06 3.66 4.83
C TYR A 77 -3.99 2.75 4.26
N VAL A 78 -2.84 2.66 4.92
CA VAL A 78 -1.72 1.82 4.50
C VAL A 78 -1.68 0.54 5.33
N ARG A 79 -1.40 -0.59 4.69
CA ARG A 79 -1.25 -1.91 5.33
C ARG A 79 -0.07 -2.66 4.74
N ASP A 80 0.68 -3.32 5.62
CA ASP A 80 1.75 -4.25 5.29
C ASP A 80 1.24 -5.69 5.47
N SER A 81 1.32 -6.49 4.42
CA SER A 81 0.87 -7.88 4.44
C SER A 81 1.93 -8.84 4.96
N GLU A 82 3.19 -8.38 5.11
CA GLU A 82 4.29 -9.19 5.63
C GLU A 82 4.44 -10.55 4.91
N LEU A 83 4.24 -10.54 3.58
CA LEU A 83 4.26 -11.71 2.70
C LEU A 83 3.19 -12.78 3.01
N ASP A 84 2.15 -12.43 3.78
CA ASP A 84 1.04 -13.32 4.16
C ASP A 84 -0.20 -13.04 3.30
N GLU A 85 -0.58 -14.03 2.44
CA GLU A 85 -1.75 -13.96 1.55
C GLU A 85 -3.06 -13.79 2.34
N LYS A 86 -3.19 -14.50 3.46
CA LYS A 86 -4.38 -14.43 4.30
C LYS A 86 -4.50 -13.09 5.02
N LYS A 87 -3.38 -12.55 5.50
CA LYS A 87 -3.32 -11.22 6.07
C LYS A 87 -3.73 -10.17 5.04
N GLN A 88 -3.25 -10.29 3.79
CA GLN A 88 -3.62 -9.37 2.72
C GLN A 88 -5.12 -9.43 2.40
N SER A 89 -5.71 -10.63 2.30
CA SER A 89 -7.15 -10.76 2.08
C SER A 89 -7.99 -10.12 3.21
N GLN A 90 -7.55 -10.25 4.47
CA GLN A 90 -8.20 -9.60 5.62
C GLN A 90 -8.08 -8.07 5.55
N GLN A 91 -6.96 -7.53 5.05
CA GLN A 91 -6.77 -6.10 4.85
C GLN A 91 -7.72 -5.55 3.76
N ILE A 92 -7.94 -6.32 2.70
CA ILE A 92 -8.93 -5.96 1.66
C ILE A 92 -10.34 -5.94 2.27
N ALA A 93 -10.70 -6.95 3.08
CA ALA A 93 -11.97 -6.97 3.79
C ALA A 93 -12.14 -5.78 4.75
N TYR A 94 -11.08 -5.37 5.42
CA TYR A 94 -11.06 -4.16 6.22
C TYR A 94 -11.34 -2.90 5.36
N PHE A 95 -10.73 -2.77 4.19
CA PHE A 95 -10.98 -1.64 3.28
C PHE A 95 -12.43 -1.59 2.79
N ILE A 96 -13.04 -2.74 2.53
CA ILE A 96 -14.47 -2.83 2.20
C ILE A 96 -15.32 -2.31 3.35
N LYS A 97 -15.02 -2.70 4.59
CA LYS A 97 -15.71 -2.23 5.80
C LYS A 97 -15.57 -0.72 6.00
N GLU A 98 -14.40 -0.16 5.76
CA GLU A 98 -14.12 1.28 5.84
C GLU A 98 -14.73 2.07 4.68
N LYS A 99 -15.31 1.37 3.69
CA LYS A 99 -15.91 1.96 2.49
C LYS A 99 -14.91 2.86 1.77
N VAL A 100 -13.75 2.31 1.44
CA VAL A 100 -12.77 3.03 0.61
C VAL A 100 -13.28 3.13 -0.83
N ASP A 101 -12.92 4.18 -1.54
CA ASP A 101 -13.29 4.39 -2.95
C ASP A 101 -12.36 3.64 -3.89
N VAL A 102 -11.11 3.46 -3.47
CA VAL A 102 -10.04 2.84 -4.27
C VAL A 102 -9.19 1.93 -3.38
N ILE A 103 -8.84 0.77 -3.90
CA ILE A 103 -7.78 -0.08 -3.36
C ILE A 103 -6.59 -0.03 -4.30
N VAL A 104 -5.42 0.31 -3.77
CA VAL A 104 -4.11 0.15 -4.40
C VAL A 104 -3.48 -1.11 -3.81
N ILE A 105 -3.16 -2.09 -4.64
CA ILE A 105 -2.61 -3.37 -4.18
C ILE A 105 -1.34 -3.73 -4.94
N ASN A 106 -0.29 -4.08 -4.18
CA ASN A 106 0.80 -4.92 -4.66
C ASN A 106 0.57 -6.32 -4.06
N PRO A 107 0.20 -7.34 -4.87
CA PRO A 107 -0.23 -8.62 -4.35
C PRO A 107 0.94 -9.45 -3.79
N VAL A 108 0.72 -10.11 -2.65
CA VAL A 108 1.66 -11.10 -2.10
C VAL A 108 1.87 -12.25 -3.08
N LYS A 109 0.78 -12.66 -3.74
CA LYS A 109 0.77 -13.68 -4.76
C LYS A 109 -0.32 -13.41 -5.79
N SER A 110 0.07 -13.42 -7.06
CA SER A 110 -0.79 -12.99 -8.17
C SER A 110 -1.99 -13.91 -8.42
N ASP A 111 -1.90 -15.18 -8.06
CA ASP A 111 -2.94 -16.22 -8.26
C ASP A 111 -3.54 -16.73 -6.94
N SER A 112 -3.33 -16.04 -5.82
CA SER A 112 -3.87 -16.40 -4.51
C SER A 112 -5.40 -16.45 -4.52
N PRO A 113 -6.04 -17.59 -4.22
CA PRO A 113 -7.50 -17.69 -4.18
C PRO A 113 -8.13 -16.75 -3.14
N ASP A 114 -7.47 -16.56 -1.99
CA ASP A 114 -7.97 -15.70 -0.91
C ASP A 114 -7.97 -14.23 -1.33
N ILE A 115 -6.88 -13.77 -1.96
CA ILE A 115 -6.76 -12.38 -2.46
C ILE A 115 -7.74 -12.16 -3.61
N ILE A 116 -7.84 -13.10 -4.56
CA ILE A 116 -8.79 -13.05 -5.68
C ILE A 116 -10.22 -12.93 -5.17
N SER A 117 -10.60 -13.76 -4.20
CA SER A 117 -11.94 -13.72 -3.59
C SER A 117 -12.22 -12.37 -2.93
N ALA A 118 -11.29 -11.87 -2.13
CA ALA A 118 -11.44 -10.58 -1.44
C ALA A 118 -11.53 -9.39 -2.42
N LEU A 119 -10.74 -9.38 -3.49
CA LEU A 119 -10.80 -8.34 -4.52
C LEU A 119 -12.12 -8.39 -5.30
N ASN A 120 -12.64 -9.58 -5.60
CA ASN A 120 -13.95 -9.73 -6.24
C ASN A 120 -15.09 -9.19 -5.35
N GLU A 121 -15.02 -9.40 -4.03
CA GLU A 121 -15.96 -8.77 -3.09
C GLU A 121 -15.80 -7.23 -3.07
N ALA A 122 -14.57 -6.71 -3.12
CA ALA A 122 -14.34 -5.28 -3.24
C ALA A 122 -14.95 -4.69 -4.52
N LYS A 123 -14.83 -5.39 -5.65
CA LYS A 123 -15.49 -5.00 -6.92
C LYS A 123 -17.01 -4.97 -6.80
N LYS A 124 -17.62 -5.99 -6.18
CA LYS A 124 -19.08 -6.03 -5.92
C LYS A 124 -19.52 -4.87 -5.03
N ALA A 125 -18.67 -4.43 -4.10
CA ALA A 125 -18.91 -3.25 -3.27
C ALA A 125 -18.72 -1.92 -4.02
N GLY A 126 -18.36 -1.93 -5.31
CA GLY A 126 -18.16 -0.74 -6.13
C GLY A 126 -16.79 -0.06 -5.97
N ILE A 127 -15.84 -0.73 -5.29
CA ILE A 127 -14.50 -0.21 -5.06
C ILE A 127 -13.66 -0.38 -6.32
N ARG A 128 -12.93 0.66 -6.72
CA ARG A 128 -11.96 0.58 -7.83
C ARG A 128 -10.67 -0.08 -7.36
N ILE A 129 -10.06 -0.91 -8.22
CA ILE A 129 -8.86 -1.67 -7.91
C ILE A 129 -7.73 -1.26 -8.85
N ILE A 130 -6.65 -0.77 -8.28
CA ILE A 130 -5.40 -0.43 -8.96
C ILE A 130 -4.33 -1.40 -8.48
N VAL A 131 -3.80 -2.19 -9.40
CA VAL A 131 -2.70 -3.12 -9.12
C VAL A 131 -1.38 -2.46 -9.49
N VAL A 132 -0.38 -2.58 -8.64
CA VAL A 132 0.94 -1.99 -8.84
C VAL A 132 2.05 -3.05 -8.76
N ASP A 133 3.10 -2.86 -9.55
CA ASP A 133 4.34 -3.64 -9.61
C ASP A 133 4.18 -5.08 -10.14
N ALA A 134 3.32 -5.91 -9.55
CA ALA A 134 3.07 -7.28 -10.00
C ALA A 134 1.58 -7.46 -10.40
N PRO A 135 1.26 -7.94 -11.60
CA PRO A 135 -0.11 -8.08 -12.05
C PRO A 135 -0.85 -9.17 -11.26
N MET A 136 -2.17 -9.01 -11.13
CA MET A 136 -3.07 -10.08 -10.66
C MET A 136 -3.36 -11.07 -11.79
N SER A 137 -3.78 -12.29 -11.43
CA SER A 137 -4.31 -13.25 -12.38
C SER A 137 -5.55 -12.68 -13.09
N LYS A 138 -5.86 -13.18 -14.29
CA LYS A 138 -7.02 -12.76 -15.09
C LYS A 138 -8.39 -13.03 -14.45
N GLN A 139 -8.41 -13.69 -13.29
CA GLN A 139 -9.64 -14.01 -12.55
C GLN A 139 -10.21 -12.81 -11.77
N VAL A 140 -9.48 -11.70 -11.71
CA VAL A 140 -9.93 -10.45 -11.09
C VAL A 140 -10.06 -9.37 -12.14
N ALA A 141 -11.25 -8.76 -12.22
CA ALA A 141 -11.47 -7.58 -13.05
C ALA A 141 -10.93 -6.33 -12.35
N VAL A 142 -9.66 -6.01 -12.56
CA VAL A 142 -9.02 -4.79 -12.05
C VAL A 142 -9.29 -3.60 -12.98
N ASP A 143 -9.31 -2.38 -12.43
CA ASP A 143 -9.55 -1.17 -13.21
C ASP A 143 -8.27 -0.68 -13.92
N THR A 144 -7.13 -0.88 -13.28
CA THR A 144 -5.82 -0.47 -13.80
C THR A 144 -4.73 -1.36 -13.23
N THR A 145 -3.74 -1.69 -14.07
CA THR A 145 -2.49 -2.33 -13.66
C THR A 145 -1.32 -1.47 -14.11
N ILE A 146 -0.44 -1.13 -13.17
CA ILE A 146 0.76 -0.31 -13.39
C ILE A 146 1.98 -1.17 -13.08
N VAL A 147 2.69 -1.59 -14.11
CA VAL A 147 3.87 -2.46 -14.01
C VAL A 147 5.01 -1.91 -14.87
N SER A 148 6.24 -2.30 -14.54
CA SER A 148 7.39 -2.10 -15.41
C SER A 148 7.40 -3.15 -16.52
N ASP A 149 8.09 -2.88 -17.63
CA ASP A 149 8.40 -3.91 -18.64
C ASP A 149 9.50 -4.82 -18.07
N ASN A 150 9.08 -5.79 -17.25
CA ASN A 150 9.99 -6.66 -16.52
C ASN A 150 10.73 -7.64 -17.45
N TYR A 151 10.09 -8.10 -18.51
CA TYR A 151 10.78 -8.93 -19.51
C TYR A 151 11.92 -8.16 -20.15
N GLN A 152 11.65 -6.95 -20.62
CA GLN A 152 12.68 -6.10 -21.22
C GLN A 152 13.78 -5.72 -20.23
N ALA A 153 13.45 -5.52 -18.95
CA ALA A 153 14.43 -5.29 -17.91
C ALA A 153 15.39 -6.49 -17.77
N GLY A 154 14.88 -7.72 -17.84
CA GLY A 154 15.68 -8.94 -17.86
C GLY A 154 16.61 -9.02 -19.07
N VAL A 155 16.09 -8.70 -20.26
CA VAL A 155 16.87 -8.61 -21.50
C VAL A 155 18.02 -7.61 -21.37
N LEU A 156 17.75 -6.43 -20.80
CA LEU A 156 18.76 -5.38 -20.61
C LEU A 156 19.86 -5.81 -19.64
N ILE A 157 19.50 -6.47 -18.52
CA ILE A 157 20.47 -6.99 -17.54
C ILE A 157 21.38 -8.02 -18.23
N ALA A 158 20.84 -8.97 -18.97
CA ALA A 158 21.63 -9.97 -19.68
C ALA A 158 22.58 -9.33 -20.71
N LYS A 159 22.08 -8.40 -21.51
CA LYS A 159 22.89 -7.68 -22.50
C LYS A 159 24.01 -6.87 -21.88
N ASP A 160 23.76 -6.19 -20.76
CA ASP A 160 24.78 -5.43 -20.04
C ASP A 160 25.86 -6.38 -19.49
N MET A 161 25.47 -7.49 -18.87
CA MET A 161 26.39 -8.53 -18.40
C MET A 161 27.27 -9.04 -19.55
N MET A 162 26.66 -9.45 -20.68
CA MET A 162 27.36 -9.98 -21.85
C MET A 162 28.29 -8.96 -22.52
N SER A 163 27.98 -7.67 -22.40
CA SER A 163 28.84 -6.61 -22.91
C SER A 163 30.12 -6.39 -22.08
N ARG A 164 30.10 -6.79 -20.82
CA ARG A 164 31.19 -6.58 -19.83
C ARG A 164 32.01 -7.83 -19.59
N LEU A 165 31.39 -9.01 -19.71
CA LEU A 165 32.00 -10.30 -19.40
C LEU A 165 31.94 -11.20 -20.62
N SER A 166 33.04 -11.87 -20.98
CA SER A 166 33.09 -12.87 -22.06
C SER A 166 32.47 -14.22 -21.63
N GLU A 167 32.47 -14.50 -20.34
CA GLU A 167 31.91 -15.69 -19.72
C GLU A 167 31.47 -15.37 -18.27
N ALA A 168 30.49 -16.12 -17.74
CA ALA A 168 30.07 -15.99 -16.35
C ALA A 168 29.42 -17.27 -15.83
N ASP A 169 29.72 -17.59 -14.57
CA ASP A 169 28.91 -18.48 -13.74
C ASP A 169 27.89 -17.62 -12.97
N ILE A 170 26.60 -17.93 -13.13
CA ILE A 170 25.52 -17.07 -12.72
C ILE A 170 24.72 -17.75 -11.61
N LEU A 171 24.61 -17.05 -10.49
CA LEU A 171 23.69 -17.39 -9.40
C LEU A 171 22.46 -16.51 -9.53
N LEU A 172 21.27 -17.11 -9.66
CA LEU A 172 20.00 -16.42 -9.77
C LEU A 172 19.34 -16.31 -8.40
N LEU A 173 18.90 -15.10 -8.05
CA LEU A 173 18.05 -14.82 -6.89
C LEU A 173 16.64 -14.62 -7.38
N GLU A 174 15.71 -15.49 -6.99
CA GLU A 174 14.38 -15.57 -7.54
C GLU A 174 13.31 -15.16 -6.52
N HIS A 175 12.16 -14.72 -7.05
CA HIS A 175 10.92 -14.58 -6.30
C HIS A 175 9.77 -15.17 -7.15
N ARG A 176 9.52 -16.46 -7.00
CA ARG A 176 8.61 -17.23 -7.89
C ARG A 176 7.14 -16.87 -7.73
N ASN A 177 6.76 -16.28 -6.60
CA ASN A 177 5.37 -15.86 -6.34
C ASN A 177 5.02 -14.52 -7.01
N ALA A 178 6.00 -13.76 -7.52
CA ALA A 178 5.80 -12.47 -8.17
C ALA A 178 5.98 -12.60 -9.69
N ILE A 179 4.90 -12.38 -10.46
CA ILE A 179 4.93 -12.44 -11.94
C ILE A 179 5.98 -11.47 -12.49
N SER A 180 6.10 -10.27 -11.93
CA SER A 180 7.10 -9.28 -12.34
C SER A 180 8.55 -9.79 -12.24
N ALA A 181 8.85 -10.56 -11.18
CA ALA A 181 10.17 -11.17 -11.03
C ALA A 181 10.38 -12.32 -12.03
N MET A 182 9.36 -13.14 -12.25
CA MET A 182 9.43 -14.24 -13.22
C MET A 182 9.55 -13.74 -14.67
N ASP A 183 8.85 -12.68 -15.05
CA ASP A 183 9.01 -12.06 -16.38
C ASP A 183 10.44 -11.53 -16.58
N ARG A 184 11.01 -10.91 -15.56
CA ARG A 184 12.41 -10.42 -15.60
C ARG A 184 13.39 -11.56 -15.73
N LEU A 185 13.20 -12.63 -14.98
CA LEU A 185 14.01 -13.84 -15.08
C LEU A 185 13.91 -14.44 -16.49
N GLN A 186 12.71 -14.56 -17.03
CA GLN A 186 12.49 -15.11 -18.38
C GLN A 186 13.21 -14.29 -19.46
N GLY A 187 13.11 -12.96 -19.39
CA GLY A 187 13.82 -12.08 -20.33
C GLY A 187 15.34 -12.23 -20.26
N PHE A 188 15.89 -12.43 -19.06
CA PHE A 188 17.30 -12.72 -18.84
C PHE A 188 17.69 -14.07 -19.45
N LEU A 189 16.98 -15.14 -19.11
CA LEU A 189 17.26 -16.51 -19.58
C LEU A 189 17.14 -16.63 -21.11
N ASP A 190 16.10 -16.04 -21.70
CA ASP A 190 15.94 -16.05 -23.17
C ASP A 190 17.08 -15.32 -23.89
N THR A 191 17.64 -14.29 -23.27
CA THR A 191 18.75 -13.53 -23.85
C THR A 191 20.07 -14.29 -23.81
N ILE A 192 20.36 -15.03 -22.73
CA ILE A 192 21.60 -15.84 -22.63
C ILE A 192 21.46 -17.19 -23.31
N LYS A 193 20.27 -17.57 -23.75
CA LYS A 193 20.02 -18.84 -24.43
C LYS A 193 20.87 -18.97 -25.67
N GLY A 194 21.57 -20.10 -25.80
CA GLY A 194 22.47 -20.37 -26.93
C GLY A 194 23.88 -19.80 -26.76
N HIS A 195 24.18 -19.20 -25.63
CA HIS A 195 25.53 -18.70 -25.28
C HIS A 195 26.12 -19.53 -24.15
N PRO A 196 26.87 -20.64 -24.45
CA PRO A 196 27.32 -21.61 -23.46
C PRO A 196 28.35 -21.06 -22.48
N SER A 197 28.93 -19.88 -22.75
CA SER A 197 29.83 -19.18 -21.84
C SER A 197 29.11 -18.61 -20.61
N TYR A 198 27.79 -18.52 -20.60
CA TYR A 198 26.99 -18.00 -19.47
C TYR A 198 26.21 -19.14 -18.87
N ARG A 199 26.66 -19.63 -17.71
CA ARG A 199 26.11 -20.83 -17.07
C ARG A 199 25.35 -20.47 -15.81
N ILE A 200 24.12 -20.97 -15.68
CA ILE A 200 23.39 -20.90 -14.42
C ILE A 200 23.91 -22.00 -13.51
N VAL A 201 24.63 -21.63 -12.45
CA VAL A 201 25.23 -22.57 -11.49
C VAL A 201 24.35 -22.76 -10.25
N SER A 202 23.52 -21.81 -9.91
CA SER A 202 22.57 -21.90 -8.79
C SER A 202 21.33 -21.03 -8.98
N GLN A 203 20.21 -21.47 -8.39
CA GLN A 203 18.93 -20.76 -8.36
C GLN A 203 18.38 -20.79 -6.94
N LEU A 204 18.23 -19.64 -6.33
CA LEU A 204 17.84 -19.48 -4.93
C LEU A 204 16.53 -18.70 -4.82
N GLU A 205 15.52 -19.29 -4.17
CA GLU A 205 14.28 -18.59 -3.83
C GLU A 205 14.53 -17.68 -2.63
N THR A 206 14.44 -16.37 -2.81
CA THR A 206 14.82 -15.38 -1.80
C THR A 206 13.68 -14.42 -1.41
N LEU A 207 12.51 -14.60 -2.01
CA LEU A 207 11.33 -13.76 -1.79
C LEU A 207 11.59 -12.25 -1.97
N GLY A 208 12.72 -11.88 -2.61
CA GLY A 208 13.15 -10.49 -2.74
C GLY A 208 13.53 -9.83 -1.40
N GLN A 209 13.86 -10.62 -0.37
CA GLN A 209 14.21 -10.13 0.96
C GLN A 209 15.72 -10.28 1.21
N THR A 210 16.34 -9.26 1.77
CA THR A 210 17.78 -9.26 2.09
C THR A 210 18.12 -10.32 3.12
N GLU A 211 17.28 -10.49 4.13
CA GLU A 211 17.43 -11.44 5.23
C GLU A 211 17.44 -12.89 4.73
N GLU A 212 16.68 -13.18 3.67
CA GLU A 212 16.64 -14.50 3.02
C GLU A 212 17.78 -14.67 2.02
N SER A 213 18.12 -13.61 1.28
CA SER A 213 19.12 -13.66 0.23
C SER A 213 20.54 -13.82 0.78
N MET A 214 20.92 -13.05 1.79
CA MET A 214 22.30 -13.00 2.29
C MET A 214 22.83 -14.35 2.79
N PRO A 215 22.13 -15.11 3.67
CA PRO A 215 22.62 -16.40 4.13
C PRO A 215 22.67 -17.44 3.01
N GLN A 216 21.70 -17.42 2.08
CA GLN A 216 21.66 -18.36 0.96
C GLN A 216 22.81 -18.11 -0.03
N VAL A 217 23.07 -16.84 -0.37
CA VAL A 217 24.20 -16.46 -1.24
C VAL A 217 25.52 -16.85 -0.59
N LYS A 218 25.70 -16.56 0.71
CA LYS A 218 26.92 -16.97 1.43
C LYS A 218 27.14 -18.47 1.35
N ASN A 219 26.11 -19.27 1.66
CA ASN A 219 26.23 -20.73 1.58
C ASN A 219 26.54 -21.24 0.15
N ALA A 220 25.98 -20.57 -0.88
CA ALA A 220 26.24 -20.95 -2.26
C ALA A 220 27.63 -20.58 -2.76
N LEU A 221 28.31 -19.61 -2.15
CA LEU A 221 29.67 -19.19 -2.49
C LEU A 221 30.73 -19.94 -1.67
N ASP A 222 30.36 -20.48 -0.50
CA ASP A 222 31.27 -21.24 0.38
C ASP A 222 31.39 -22.73 -0.04
N ASN A 223 30.52 -23.23 -0.94
CA ASN A 223 30.49 -24.61 -1.47
C ASN A 223 30.92 -24.68 -2.93
#